data_f44bbdfaffec5502a1cd7e8f4800e03e
#
_entry.id   f44bbdfaffec5502a1cd7e8f4800e03e
#
_cell.length_a   1.000
_cell.length_b   1.000
_cell.length_c   1.000
_cell.angle_alpha   90.00
_cell.angle_beta   90.00
_cell.angle_gamma   90.00
#
_symmetry.space_group_name_H-M   'P 1'
#
loop_
_entity.id
_entity.type
_entity.pdbx_description
1 polymer ?
#
loop_
_entity_poly.entity_id
_entity_poly.type
_entity_poly.pdbx_seq_one_letter_code
_entity_poly.pdbx_strand_id
1 'polypeptide(L)'
;MLKSLKHTAFGALAAMLMAGTAHADITVYTAGPQNLIDKMAAGFTAQSGIKVNVFQATTGKVMARIEAEAANPVVDIVISASWDTATDFAKRGWLVSYTSPNAEKVPDFLKSDTAVAQGVSALGIAWNTKSGTPKPAEWADLAKPEFKDLVNIPDPAQSGSAFELTGVLGAHDDFKVFKDLQANGAIIAGANAEALNPVLQGAKAAVFGAVDYITYGNKAKGESIDVIFPASGTVIAPRPAMILNWSKNQDEAKKFIDYMLSDEGQKMVAATYLMPARSDIPADRPLISDLKLLDYDASAIYGKREETLKKVSDIFGTN
;
A
#
# COMPACT_ATOMS: atom_id res chain seq x y z
N MET A 1 7.24 -89.98 14.14
CA MET A 1 7.34 -89.19 12.92
C MET A 1 6.23 -88.15 12.93
N LEU A 2 6.45 -86.95 13.46
CA LEU A 2 5.49 -85.83 13.39
C LEU A 2 6.19 -84.69 12.77
N LYS A 3 5.71 -84.21 11.63
CA LYS A 3 6.16 -83.02 10.93
C LYS A 3 5.46 -81.76 11.51
N SER A 4 6.26 -80.88 12.03
CA SER A 4 5.85 -79.58 12.51
C SER A 4 5.55 -78.61 11.30
N LEU A 5 4.34 -78.06 11.23
CA LEU A 5 3.95 -77.02 10.29
C LEU A 5 4.18 -75.68 10.96
N LYS A 6 5.14 -74.92 10.45
CA LYS A 6 5.34 -73.48 10.85
C LYS A 6 4.45 -72.61 10.03
N HIS A 7 3.52 -71.92 10.69
CA HIS A 7 2.72 -70.81 10.10
C HIS A 7 3.51 -69.53 10.15
N THR A 8 3.90 -69.04 9.00
CA THR A 8 4.48 -67.69 8.82
C THR A 8 3.34 -66.69 8.64
N ALA A 9 3.10 -65.87 9.65
CA ALA A 9 2.18 -64.74 9.55
C ALA A 9 2.87 -63.63 8.78
N PHE A 10 2.33 -63.25 7.61
CA PHE A 10 2.75 -62.11 6.81
C PHE A 10 1.99 -60.88 7.33
N GLY A 11 2.66 -60.05 8.14
CA GLY A 11 2.14 -58.75 8.56
C GLY A 11 2.29 -57.74 7.43
N ALA A 12 1.22 -57.41 6.74
CA ALA A 12 1.18 -56.30 5.79
C ALA A 12 1.16 -54.96 6.58
N LEU A 13 2.31 -54.29 6.68
CA LEU A 13 2.44 -52.94 7.21
C LEU A 13 1.95 -51.98 6.14
N ALA A 14 0.68 -51.53 6.24
CA ALA A 14 0.14 -50.51 5.41
C ALA A 14 0.79 -49.16 5.81
N ALA A 15 1.85 -48.76 5.11
CA ALA A 15 2.39 -47.40 5.16
C ALA A 15 1.37 -46.48 4.47
N MET A 16 0.52 -45.79 5.23
CA MET A 16 -0.23 -44.64 4.76
C MET A 16 0.79 -43.55 4.42
N LEU A 17 1.14 -43.45 3.15
CA LEU A 17 1.76 -42.26 2.57
C LEU A 17 0.75 -41.10 2.71
N MET A 18 0.90 -40.32 3.74
CA MET A 18 0.33 -38.93 3.73
C MET A 18 1.06 -38.19 2.62
N ALA A 19 0.48 -38.23 1.42
CA ALA A 19 0.83 -37.32 0.35
C ALA A 19 0.36 -35.93 0.80
N GLY A 20 1.19 -35.24 1.58
CA GLY A 20 1.03 -33.81 1.76
C GLY A 20 1.04 -33.17 0.37
N THR A 21 -0.04 -32.53 -0.02
CA THR A 21 -0.06 -31.74 -1.25
C THR A 21 1.02 -30.69 -1.11
N ALA A 22 2.15 -30.88 -1.81
CA ALA A 22 3.17 -29.85 -1.91
C ALA A 22 2.54 -28.68 -2.68
N HIS A 23 2.11 -27.66 -1.96
CA HIS A 23 1.69 -26.42 -2.56
C HIS A 23 2.94 -25.68 -3.05
N ALA A 24 2.83 -25.03 -4.21
CA ALA A 24 3.89 -24.17 -4.69
C ALA A 24 3.93 -22.88 -3.86
N ASP A 25 5.14 -22.41 -3.55
CA ASP A 25 5.35 -21.11 -2.91
C ASP A 25 4.83 -19.99 -3.81
N ILE A 26 4.32 -18.92 -3.21
CA ILE A 26 3.96 -17.68 -3.93
C ILE A 26 4.94 -16.56 -3.65
N THR A 27 5.10 -15.67 -4.61
CA THR A 27 5.94 -14.46 -4.50
C THR A 27 5.07 -13.21 -4.52
N VAL A 28 5.17 -12.40 -3.47
CA VAL A 28 4.40 -11.17 -3.29
C VAL A 28 5.33 -9.96 -3.30
N TYR A 29 5.12 -9.03 -4.24
CA TYR A 29 5.78 -7.73 -4.24
C TYR A 29 4.81 -6.69 -3.65
N THR A 30 5.28 -5.94 -2.65
CA THR A 30 4.41 -5.01 -1.93
C THR A 30 5.06 -3.66 -1.66
N ALA A 31 4.27 -2.60 -1.80
CA ALA A 31 4.60 -1.26 -1.33
C ALA A 31 3.96 -0.95 0.04
N GLY A 32 3.50 -1.98 0.75
CA GLY A 32 2.90 -1.90 2.08
C GLY A 32 3.91 -1.84 3.23
N PRO A 33 3.41 -1.68 4.47
CA PRO A 33 4.26 -1.79 5.65
C PRO A 33 4.88 -3.18 5.78
N GLN A 34 6.19 -3.24 6.06
CA GLN A 34 6.91 -4.52 6.21
C GLN A 34 6.27 -5.40 7.29
N ASN A 35 5.98 -4.83 8.47
CA ASN A 35 5.38 -5.57 9.58
C ASN A 35 3.97 -6.14 9.26
N LEU A 36 3.23 -5.53 8.35
CA LEU A 36 1.94 -6.05 7.90
C LEU A 36 2.12 -7.28 7.02
N ILE A 37 2.97 -7.16 5.98
CA ILE A 37 3.15 -8.27 5.05
C ILE A 37 3.83 -9.46 5.72
N ASP A 38 4.75 -9.25 6.65
CA ASP A 38 5.40 -10.33 7.40
C ASP A 38 4.39 -11.12 8.23
N LYS A 39 3.50 -10.42 8.97
CA LYS A 39 2.43 -11.07 9.75
C LYS A 39 1.43 -11.79 8.84
N MET A 40 1.05 -11.15 7.74
CA MET A 40 0.09 -11.72 6.78
C MET A 40 0.66 -12.98 6.11
N ALA A 41 1.92 -12.94 5.69
CA ALA A 41 2.63 -14.10 5.12
C ALA A 41 2.76 -15.24 6.14
N ALA A 42 3.12 -14.94 7.39
CA ALA A 42 3.25 -15.94 8.45
C ALA A 42 1.89 -16.60 8.78
N GLY A 43 0.83 -15.80 8.95
CA GLY A 43 -0.53 -16.29 9.24
C GLY A 43 -1.08 -17.12 8.08
N PHE A 44 -0.94 -16.67 6.85
CA PHE A 44 -1.34 -17.43 5.67
C PHE A 44 -0.58 -18.75 5.55
N THR A 45 0.74 -18.74 5.75
CA THR A 45 1.54 -19.98 5.73
C THR A 45 1.12 -20.94 6.82
N ALA A 46 0.84 -20.45 8.03
CA ALA A 46 0.39 -21.30 9.14
C ALA A 46 -0.97 -21.95 8.85
N GLN A 47 -1.87 -21.25 8.18
CA GLN A 47 -3.21 -21.72 7.86
C GLN A 47 -3.23 -22.66 6.63
N SER A 48 -2.47 -22.35 5.59
CA SER A 48 -2.56 -22.99 4.27
C SER A 48 -1.43 -23.99 3.97
N GLY A 49 -0.29 -23.90 4.68
CA GLY A 49 0.94 -24.62 4.34
C GLY A 49 1.70 -24.00 3.16
N ILE A 50 1.17 -22.95 2.50
CA ILE A 50 1.78 -22.29 1.36
C ILE A 50 2.75 -21.21 1.87
N LYS A 51 4.01 -21.30 1.45
CA LYS A 51 5.00 -20.29 1.82
C LYS A 51 4.86 -19.04 0.94
N VAL A 52 5.08 -17.88 1.55
CA VAL A 52 5.05 -16.59 0.87
C VAL A 52 6.45 -15.98 0.84
N ASN A 53 7.02 -15.82 -0.35
CA ASN A 53 8.26 -15.09 -0.56
C ASN A 53 7.90 -13.61 -0.77
N VAL A 54 8.48 -12.72 0.04
CA VAL A 54 8.12 -11.29 0.06
C VAL A 54 9.26 -10.44 -0.47
N PHE A 55 8.93 -9.52 -1.37
CA PHE A 55 9.74 -8.36 -1.68
C PHE A 55 8.98 -7.08 -1.32
N GLN A 56 9.45 -6.39 -0.29
CA GLN A 56 8.88 -5.12 0.15
C GLN A 56 9.80 -3.96 -0.27
N ALA A 57 9.21 -2.94 -0.92
CA ALA A 57 9.91 -1.73 -1.33
C ALA A 57 8.92 -0.57 -1.53
N THR A 58 9.38 0.59 -2.00
CA THR A 58 8.49 1.68 -2.44
C THR A 58 7.79 1.30 -3.75
N THR A 59 6.65 1.92 -4.07
CA THR A 59 5.92 1.66 -5.33
C THR A 59 6.85 1.79 -6.55
N GLY A 60 7.64 2.86 -6.61
CA GLY A 60 8.59 3.05 -7.73
C GLY A 60 9.61 1.91 -7.85
N LYS A 61 10.15 1.42 -6.73
CA LYS A 61 11.10 0.29 -6.74
C LYS A 61 10.44 -1.03 -7.10
N VAL A 62 9.19 -1.26 -6.66
CA VAL A 62 8.41 -2.44 -7.06
C VAL A 62 8.18 -2.43 -8.57
N MET A 63 7.75 -1.30 -9.14
CA MET A 63 7.54 -1.14 -10.57
C MET A 63 8.82 -1.37 -11.37
N ALA A 64 9.92 -0.74 -10.96
CA ALA A 64 11.22 -0.89 -11.63
C ALA A 64 11.70 -2.36 -11.61
N ARG A 65 11.44 -3.08 -10.53
CA ARG A 65 11.80 -4.51 -10.43
C ARG A 65 10.96 -5.37 -11.37
N ILE A 66 9.65 -5.14 -11.45
CA ILE A 66 8.76 -5.87 -12.37
C ILE A 66 9.21 -5.68 -13.82
N GLU A 67 9.52 -4.45 -14.21
CA GLU A 67 10.02 -4.15 -15.56
C GLU A 67 11.39 -4.80 -15.82
N ALA A 68 12.29 -4.82 -14.85
CA ALA A 68 13.60 -5.48 -14.98
C ALA A 68 13.48 -7.01 -15.12
N GLU A 69 12.45 -7.60 -14.52
CA GLU A 69 12.17 -9.04 -14.56
C GLU A 69 11.25 -9.45 -15.73
N ALA A 70 10.85 -8.51 -16.60
CA ALA A 70 9.85 -8.75 -17.66
C ALA A 70 10.18 -9.94 -18.58
N ALA A 71 11.48 -10.25 -18.81
CA ALA A 71 11.89 -11.40 -19.61
C ALA A 71 11.71 -12.75 -18.89
N ASN A 72 11.69 -12.76 -17.56
CA ASN A 72 11.50 -13.96 -16.73
C ASN A 72 10.83 -13.57 -15.40
N PRO A 73 9.54 -13.20 -15.42
CA PRO A 73 8.85 -12.68 -14.26
C PRO A 73 8.64 -13.77 -13.21
N VAL A 74 8.86 -13.42 -11.93
CA VAL A 74 8.76 -14.35 -10.80
C VAL A 74 7.65 -13.98 -9.81
N VAL A 75 7.10 -12.76 -9.92
CA VAL A 75 6.07 -12.26 -9.02
C VAL A 75 4.70 -12.83 -9.37
N ASP A 76 3.97 -13.30 -8.35
CA ASP A 76 2.60 -13.82 -8.48
C ASP A 76 1.57 -12.74 -8.14
N ILE A 77 1.83 -11.96 -7.07
CA ILE A 77 0.93 -10.92 -6.56
C ILE A 77 1.68 -9.61 -6.39
N VAL A 78 1.05 -8.53 -6.81
CA VAL A 78 1.53 -7.16 -6.53
C VAL A 78 0.52 -6.45 -5.63
N ILE A 79 1.00 -5.82 -4.54
CA ILE A 79 0.22 -4.92 -3.68
C ILE A 79 0.83 -3.53 -3.78
N SER A 80 0.22 -2.66 -4.55
CA SER A 80 0.70 -1.29 -4.77
C SER A 80 0.20 -0.31 -3.69
N ALA A 81 0.68 0.92 -3.71
CA ALA A 81 0.16 2.04 -2.91
C ALA A 81 -0.53 3.11 -3.79
N SER A 82 -0.89 2.76 -5.03
CA SER A 82 -1.64 3.62 -5.95
C SER A 82 -2.54 2.76 -6.83
N TRP A 83 -3.77 3.21 -7.05
CA TRP A 83 -4.71 2.56 -7.96
C TRP A 83 -4.31 2.72 -9.44
N ASP A 84 -3.52 3.75 -9.76
CA ASP A 84 -2.92 3.94 -11.09
C ASP A 84 -2.15 2.69 -11.55
N THR A 85 -1.46 1.98 -10.64
CA THR A 85 -0.78 0.72 -10.95
C THR A 85 -1.76 -0.35 -11.46
N ALA A 86 -2.91 -0.49 -10.82
CA ALA A 86 -3.94 -1.45 -11.26
C ALA A 86 -4.51 -1.06 -12.62
N THR A 87 -4.72 0.23 -12.85
CA THR A 87 -5.19 0.76 -14.13
C THR A 87 -4.18 0.51 -15.26
N ASP A 88 -2.89 0.77 -15.00
CA ASP A 88 -1.82 0.51 -15.99
C ASP A 88 -1.70 -0.99 -16.31
N PHE A 89 -1.64 -1.84 -15.29
CA PHE A 89 -1.51 -3.28 -15.49
C PHE A 89 -2.73 -3.90 -16.17
N ALA A 90 -3.94 -3.40 -15.88
CA ALA A 90 -5.15 -3.82 -16.59
C ALA A 90 -5.11 -3.42 -18.07
N LYS A 91 -4.66 -2.19 -18.40
CA LYS A 91 -4.47 -1.75 -19.79
C LYS A 91 -3.44 -2.58 -20.55
N ARG A 92 -2.40 -3.05 -19.86
CA ARG A 92 -1.37 -3.94 -20.44
C ARG A 92 -1.85 -5.40 -20.57
N GLY A 93 -3.02 -5.76 -20.03
CA GLY A 93 -3.52 -7.13 -20.01
C GLY A 93 -2.73 -8.06 -19.09
N TRP A 94 -2.08 -7.53 -18.05
CA TRP A 94 -1.19 -8.27 -17.14
C TRP A 94 -1.91 -8.94 -15.98
N LEU A 95 -3.19 -8.70 -15.79
CA LEU A 95 -3.93 -9.10 -14.60
C LEU A 95 -4.86 -10.28 -14.84
N VAL A 96 -5.03 -11.09 -13.80
CA VAL A 96 -6.03 -12.15 -13.72
C VAL A 96 -7.34 -11.58 -13.17
N SER A 97 -8.45 -11.90 -13.79
CA SER A 97 -9.78 -11.60 -13.21
C SER A 97 -10.05 -12.55 -12.05
N TYR A 98 -10.28 -11.99 -10.87
CA TYR A 98 -10.65 -12.75 -9.69
C TYR A 98 -11.45 -11.92 -8.68
N THR A 99 -12.57 -12.45 -8.25
CA THR A 99 -13.39 -11.87 -7.17
C THR A 99 -13.33 -12.78 -5.95
N SER A 100 -12.72 -12.29 -4.87
CA SER A 100 -12.68 -13.02 -3.61
C SER A 100 -14.07 -13.12 -2.98
N PRO A 101 -14.47 -14.28 -2.41
CA PRO A 101 -15.70 -14.39 -1.64
C PRO A 101 -15.70 -13.48 -0.40
N ASN A 102 -14.54 -13.07 0.10
CA ASN A 102 -14.39 -12.16 1.23
C ASN A 102 -14.50 -10.67 0.83
N ALA A 103 -14.69 -10.36 -0.46
CA ALA A 103 -14.81 -8.99 -0.96
C ALA A 103 -16.23 -8.41 -0.89
N GLU A 104 -17.22 -9.13 -0.33
CA GLU A 104 -18.61 -8.66 -0.26
C GLU A 104 -18.71 -7.31 0.49
N LYS A 105 -17.98 -7.14 1.59
CA LYS A 105 -17.96 -5.93 2.41
C LYS A 105 -16.93 -4.89 1.97
N VAL A 106 -16.24 -5.12 0.85
CA VAL A 106 -15.37 -4.12 0.23
C VAL A 106 -16.21 -3.21 -0.65
N PRO A 107 -16.20 -1.87 -0.44
CA PRO A 107 -16.91 -0.92 -1.29
C PRO A 107 -16.51 -1.03 -2.77
N ASP A 108 -17.43 -0.75 -3.67
CA ASP A 108 -17.21 -0.95 -5.11
C ASP A 108 -16.06 -0.10 -5.66
N PHE A 109 -15.84 1.11 -5.13
CA PHE A 109 -14.72 1.98 -5.53
C PHE A 109 -13.34 1.46 -5.07
N LEU A 110 -13.29 0.41 -4.26
CA LEU A 110 -12.07 -0.25 -3.78
C LEU A 110 -11.83 -1.61 -4.44
N LYS A 111 -12.57 -1.95 -5.47
CA LYS A 111 -12.43 -3.22 -6.20
C LYS A 111 -12.77 -3.06 -7.68
N SER A 112 -12.26 -3.97 -8.48
CA SER A 112 -12.56 -4.16 -9.90
C SER A 112 -12.51 -5.65 -10.21
N ASP A 113 -12.74 -6.03 -11.46
CA ASP A 113 -12.63 -7.43 -11.88
C ASP A 113 -11.23 -8.02 -11.70
N THR A 114 -10.18 -7.19 -11.62
CA THR A 114 -8.78 -7.63 -11.63
C THR A 114 -7.96 -7.13 -10.43
N ALA A 115 -8.54 -6.33 -9.56
CA ALA A 115 -7.87 -5.76 -8.40
C ALA A 115 -8.84 -5.56 -7.24
N VAL A 116 -8.34 -5.73 -6.01
CA VAL A 116 -9.08 -5.42 -4.78
C VAL A 116 -8.14 -4.76 -3.78
N ALA A 117 -8.61 -3.73 -3.08
CA ALA A 117 -7.78 -3.06 -2.09
C ALA A 117 -7.46 -3.99 -0.91
N GLN A 118 -6.18 -4.04 -0.50
CA GLN A 118 -5.77 -4.62 0.78
C GLN A 118 -6.23 -3.75 1.96
N GLY A 119 -6.15 -2.46 1.79
CA GLY A 119 -6.49 -1.41 2.73
C GLY A 119 -6.33 -0.06 2.07
N VAL A 120 -6.53 1.01 2.83
CA VAL A 120 -6.50 2.38 2.34
C VAL A 120 -5.68 3.25 3.26
N SER A 121 -4.87 4.15 2.72
CA SER A 121 -4.29 5.28 3.44
C SER A 121 -4.99 6.57 3.05
N ALA A 122 -5.07 7.53 3.96
CA ALA A 122 -5.41 8.91 3.62
C ALA A 122 -4.16 9.79 3.63
N LEU A 123 -4.18 10.82 2.82
CA LEU A 123 -3.10 11.78 2.72
C LEU A 123 -3.47 13.01 3.57
N GLY A 124 -2.52 13.46 4.37
CA GLY A 124 -2.73 14.61 5.23
C GLY A 124 -1.45 15.42 5.41
N ILE A 125 -1.48 16.30 6.37
CA ILE A 125 -0.29 17.01 6.82
C ILE A 125 0.22 16.31 8.08
N ALA A 126 1.46 15.81 8.06
CA ALA A 126 2.14 15.45 9.28
C ALA A 126 2.81 16.71 9.84
N TRP A 127 2.39 17.15 11.03
CA TRP A 127 2.88 18.37 11.65
C TRP A 127 3.56 18.10 12.99
N ASN A 128 4.79 18.58 13.14
CA ASN A 128 5.51 18.49 14.41
C ASN A 128 4.94 19.53 15.38
N THR A 129 4.31 19.05 16.46
CA THR A 129 3.63 19.89 17.46
C THR A 129 4.59 20.76 18.27
N LYS A 130 5.91 20.53 18.18
CA LYS A 130 6.98 21.30 18.81
C LYS A 130 7.80 22.14 17.82
N SER A 131 7.37 22.24 16.55
CA SER A 131 8.09 22.98 15.51
C SER A 131 8.18 24.49 15.75
N GLY A 132 7.32 25.04 16.61
CA GLY A 132 7.17 26.49 16.78
C GLY A 132 6.30 27.16 15.69
N THR A 133 5.86 26.42 14.68
CA THR A 133 4.94 26.94 13.66
C THR A 133 3.48 26.86 14.12
N PRO A 134 2.58 27.69 13.58
CA PRO A 134 1.14 27.52 13.81
C PRO A 134 0.67 26.13 13.37
N LYS A 135 -0.37 25.60 14.01
CA LYS A 135 -1.03 24.37 13.55
C LYS A 135 -1.70 24.64 12.21
N PRO A 136 -1.35 23.93 11.12
CA PRO A 136 -1.99 24.11 9.82
C PRO A 136 -3.43 23.57 9.84
N ALA A 137 -4.32 24.14 9.05
CA ALA A 137 -5.69 23.69 8.86
C ALA A 137 -6.01 23.40 7.39
N GLU A 138 -5.21 23.92 6.45
CA GLU A 138 -5.39 23.77 5.01
C GLU A 138 -4.07 23.43 4.31
N TRP A 139 -4.16 22.84 3.12
CA TRP A 139 -3.00 22.55 2.29
C TRP A 139 -2.14 23.79 2.04
N ALA A 140 -2.79 24.90 1.70
CA ALA A 140 -2.12 26.16 1.38
C ALA A 140 -1.45 26.82 2.60
N ASP A 141 -1.77 26.42 3.83
CA ASP A 141 -1.12 26.97 5.03
C ASP A 141 0.39 26.70 5.02
N LEU A 142 0.80 25.56 4.45
CA LEU A 142 2.21 25.19 4.37
C LEU A 142 3.04 26.04 3.40
N ALA A 143 2.38 26.85 2.55
CA ALA A 143 3.03 27.83 1.69
C ALA A 143 3.14 29.23 2.35
N LYS A 144 2.67 29.41 3.60
CA LYS A 144 2.80 30.67 4.33
C LYS A 144 4.22 30.90 4.86
N PRO A 145 4.62 32.15 5.11
CA PRO A 145 5.97 32.50 5.58
C PRO A 145 6.43 31.75 6.83
N GLU A 146 5.51 31.39 7.75
CA GLU A 146 5.80 30.66 8.98
C GLU A 146 6.34 29.25 8.73
N PHE A 147 6.11 28.68 7.55
CA PHE A 147 6.59 27.37 7.11
C PHE A 147 7.75 27.45 6.12
N LYS A 148 8.34 28.65 5.91
CA LYS A 148 9.42 28.84 4.95
C LYS A 148 10.59 27.88 5.24
N ASP A 149 11.02 27.14 4.21
CA ASP A 149 12.10 26.12 4.24
C ASP A 149 11.84 24.95 5.21
N LEU A 150 10.62 24.81 5.78
CA LEU A 150 10.30 23.84 6.83
C LEU A 150 9.37 22.70 6.37
N VAL A 151 9.10 22.58 5.07
CA VAL A 151 8.16 21.60 4.54
C VAL A 151 8.88 20.60 3.64
N ASN A 152 8.62 19.31 3.87
CA ASN A 152 8.98 18.23 2.96
C ASN A 152 7.74 17.73 2.22
N ILE A 153 7.95 17.23 1.00
CA ILE A 153 6.94 16.59 0.16
C ILE A 153 7.47 15.20 -0.22
N PRO A 154 6.72 14.11 0.00
CA PRO A 154 7.15 12.80 -0.47
C PRO A 154 7.22 12.76 -2.00
N ASP A 155 8.27 12.16 -2.54
CA ASP A 155 8.50 12.02 -3.97
C ASP A 155 7.40 11.16 -4.64
N PRO A 156 6.57 11.72 -5.53
CA PRO A 156 5.51 10.97 -6.21
C PRO A 156 6.05 9.91 -7.19
N ALA A 157 7.31 10.00 -7.61
CA ALA A 157 7.94 8.96 -8.42
C ALA A 157 8.21 7.69 -7.59
N GLN A 158 8.53 7.85 -6.31
CA GLN A 158 8.83 6.74 -5.40
C GLN A 158 7.59 6.27 -4.64
N SER A 159 6.72 7.18 -4.20
CA SER A 159 5.54 6.91 -3.40
C SER A 159 4.27 6.93 -4.24
N GLY A 160 3.59 5.77 -4.35
CA GLY A 160 2.30 5.69 -5.03
C GLY A 160 1.22 6.56 -4.38
N SER A 161 1.17 6.62 -3.04
CA SER A 161 0.20 7.47 -2.34
C SER A 161 0.50 8.96 -2.52
N ALA A 162 1.77 9.37 -2.57
CA ALA A 162 2.12 10.75 -2.93
C ALA A 162 1.72 11.06 -4.38
N PHE A 163 1.83 10.10 -5.29
CA PHE A 163 1.34 10.25 -6.66
C PHE A 163 -0.17 10.50 -6.69
N GLU A 164 -0.98 9.74 -5.93
CA GLU A 164 -2.44 9.96 -5.85
C GLU A 164 -2.76 11.42 -5.45
N LEU A 165 -2.18 11.90 -4.35
CA LEU A 165 -2.39 13.28 -3.89
C LEU A 165 -1.94 14.30 -4.94
N THR A 166 -0.76 14.09 -5.51
CA THR A 166 -0.17 14.99 -6.49
C THR A 166 -1.03 15.10 -7.74
N GLY A 167 -1.56 13.97 -8.22
CA GLY A 167 -2.46 13.93 -9.36
C GLY A 167 -3.77 14.68 -9.08
N VAL A 168 -4.39 14.43 -7.92
CA VAL A 168 -5.65 15.07 -7.53
C VAL A 168 -5.49 16.57 -7.37
N LEU A 169 -4.54 17.02 -6.54
CA LEU A 169 -4.33 18.45 -6.30
C LEU A 169 -3.81 19.15 -7.54
N GLY A 170 -2.93 18.50 -8.32
CA GLY A 170 -2.43 19.04 -9.56
C GLY A 170 -3.53 19.28 -10.60
N ALA A 171 -4.47 18.35 -10.72
CA ALA A 171 -5.61 18.49 -11.62
C ALA A 171 -6.62 19.56 -11.14
N HIS A 172 -6.71 19.77 -9.81
CA HIS A 172 -7.68 20.69 -9.21
C HIS A 172 -7.31 22.17 -9.42
N ASP A 173 -6.01 22.53 -9.37
CA ASP A 173 -5.56 23.92 -9.40
C ASP A 173 -4.35 24.18 -10.34
N ASP A 174 -4.14 23.33 -11.33
CA ASP A 174 -2.98 23.37 -12.24
C ASP A 174 -1.64 23.44 -11.48
N PHE A 175 -1.49 22.58 -10.49
CA PHE A 175 -0.28 22.51 -9.65
C PHE A 175 0.06 23.81 -8.91
N LYS A 176 -0.90 24.71 -8.72
CA LYS A 176 -0.66 26.00 -8.03
C LYS A 176 -0.12 25.79 -6.63
N VAL A 177 -0.73 24.89 -5.84
CA VAL A 177 -0.28 24.62 -4.47
C VAL A 177 1.17 24.14 -4.44
N PHE A 178 1.61 23.32 -5.41
CA PHE A 178 3.00 22.86 -5.51
C PHE A 178 3.96 23.98 -5.88
N LYS A 179 3.57 24.89 -6.79
CA LYS A 179 4.34 26.09 -7.15
C LYS A 179 4.51 27.01 -5.94
N ASP A 180 3.46 27.24 -5.18
CA ASP A 180 3.48 28.07 -3.96
C ASP A 180 4.38 27.43 -2.87
N LEU A 181 4.29 26.11 -2.67
CA LEU A 181 5.15 25.38 -1.75
C LEU A 181 6.62 25.48 -2.14
N GLN A 182 6.94 25.28 -3.43
CA GLN A 182 8.30 25.40 -3.95
C GLN A 182 8.86 26.82 -3.75
N ALA A 183 8.06 27.85 -4.05
CA ALA A 183 8.43 29.25 -3.84
C ALA A 183 8.68 29.57 -2.36
N ASN A 184 8.03 28.84 -1.43
CA ASN A 184 8.26 28.93 0.02
C ASN A 184 9.36 28.00 0.54
N GLY A 185 10.14 27.35 -0.35
CA GLY A 185 11.29 26.53 0.02
C GLY A 185 10.96 25.10 0.44
N ALA A 186 9.78 24.59 0.12
CA ALA A 186 9.49 23.16 0.26
C ALA A 186 10.33 22.33 -0.69
N ILE A 187 10.70 21.12 -0.28
CA ILE A 187 11.54 20.21 -1.06
C ILE A 187 10.89 18.84 -1.23
N ILE A 188 11.18 18.19 -2.35
CA ILE A 188 10.91 16.76 -2.53
C ILE A 188 11.96 15.97 -1.76
N ALA A 189 11.56 15.07 -0.87
CA ALA A 189 12.44 14.42 0.09
C ALA A 189 12.21 12.90 0.17
N GLY A 190 12.53 12.19 -0.89
CA GLY A 190 12.43 10.72 -0.95
C GLY A 190 11.01 10.19 -0.77
N ALA A 191 10.85 8.94 -0.35
CA ALA A 191 9.53 8.36 -0.09
C ALA A 191 8.93 8.83 1.25
N ASN A 192 7.74 8.32 1.59
CA ASN A 192 6.99 8.83 2.76
C ASN A 192 7.77 8.83 4.08
N ALA A 193 8.51 7.76 4.39
CA ALA A 193 9.28 7.70 5.64
C ALA A 193 10.48 8.66 5.61
N GLU A 194 11.13 8.79 4.46
CA GLU A 194 12.28 9.68 4.27
C GLU A 194 11.84 11.15 4.38
N ALA A 195 10.68 11.51 3.84
CA ALA A 195 10.12 12.84 3.98
C ALA A 195 9.72 13.15 5.45
N LEU A 196 9.26 12.14 6.20
CA LEU A 196 8.80 12.30 7.59
C LEU A 196 9.96 12.39 8.60
N ASN A 197 11.06 11.67 8.39
CA ASN A 197 12.15 11.59 9.35
C ASN A 197 12.69 12.96 9.80
N PRO A 198 12.96 13.96 8.92
CA PRO A 198 13.41 15.28 9.35
C PRO A 198 12.38 16.02 10.21
N VAL A 199 11.08 15.74 10.02
CA VAL A 199 10.00 16.34 10.83
C VAL A 199 9.99 15.72 12.24
N LEU A 200 10.18 14.41 12.36
CA LEU A 200 10.32 13.73 13.66
C LEU A 200 11.56 14.21 14.43
N GLN A 201 12.66 14.50 13.72
CA GLN A 201 13.90 15.00 14.28
C GLN A 201 13.87 16.51 14.60
N GLY A 202 12.79 17.23 14.25
CA GLY A 202 12.66 18.67 14.47
C GLY A 202 13.41 19.55 13.47
N ALA A 203 14.03 18.99 12.44
CA ALA A 203 14.71 19.74 11.37
C ALA A 203 13.71 20.36 10.36
N LYS A 204 12.50 19.83 10.28
CA LYS A 204 11.38 20.34 9.49
C LYS A 204 10.12 20.42 10.35
N ALA A 205 9.17 21.29 9.97
CA ALA A 205 7.92 21.47 10.68
C ALA A 205 6.80 20.53 10.20
N ALA A 206 6.77 20.24 8.91
CA ALA A 206 5.66 19.48 8.34
C ALA A 206 6.05 18.67 7.10
N VAL A 207 5.25 17.62 6.84
CA VAL A 207 5.17 16.94 5.54
C VAL A 207 3.84 17.31 4.89
N PHE A 208 3.89 17.86 3.68
CA PHE A 208 2.74 18.01 2.81
C PHE A 208 2.47 16.68 2.11
N GLY A 209 1.28 16.12 2.27
CA GLY A 209 0.93 14.84 1.65
C GLY A 209 1.52 13.61 2.36
N ALA A 210 1.66 13.68 3.67
CA ALA A 210 2.06 12.53 4.47
C ALA A 210 1.01 11.42 4.43
N VAL A 211 1.43 10.16 4.34
CA VAL A 211 0.53 9.04 4.59
C VAL A 211 0.24 8.94 6.09
N ASP A 212 -1.01 8.92 6.41
CA ASP A 212 -1.54 9.00 7.76
C ASP A 212 -1.09 7.86 8.68
N TYR A 213 -1.09 6.61 8.19
CA TYR A 213 -0.76 5.44 9.01
C TYR A 213 0.67 5.47 9.58
N ILE A 214 1.65 6.04 8.84
CA ILE A 214 3.02 6.19 9.34
C ILE A 214 3.03 7.25 10.46
N THR A 215 2.31 8.34 10.27
CA THR A 215 2.22 9.43 11.24
C THR A 215 1.50 8.97 12.50
N TYR A 216 0.35 8.25 12.38
CA TYR A 216 -0.33 7.64 13.52
C TYR A 216 0.56 6.66 14.28
N GLY A 217 1.30 5.81 13.57
CA GLY A 217 2.22 4.86 14.20
C GLY A 217 3.35 5.54 15.00
N ASN A 218 3.86 6.69 14.54
CA ASN A 218 4.84 7.47 15.27
C ASN A 218 4.22 8.22 16.46
N LYS A 219 3.03 8.81 16.27
CA LYS A 219 2.26 9.43 17.35
C LYS A 219 1.98 8.43 18.48
N ALA A 220 1.59 7.20 18.17
CA ALA A 220 1.36 6.14 19.15
C ALA A 220 2.62 5.72 19.90
N LYS A 221 3.81 5.94 19.36
CA LYS A 221 5.10 5.74 20.02
C LYS A 221 5.53 6.93 20.89
N GLY A 222 4.72 7.99 20.95
CA GLY A 222 4.98 9.18 21.78
C GLY A 222 5.74 10.29 21.04
N GLU A 223 5.94 10.19 19.73
CA GLU A 223 6.54 11.27 18.95
C GLU A 223 5.65 12.51 18.96
N SER A 224 6.29 13.69 18.94
CA SER A 224 5.62 14.99 18.96
C SER A 224 5.07 15.35 17.57
N ILE A 225 4.17 14.55 17.04
CA ILE A 225 3.61 14.70 15.70
C ILE A 225 2.09 14.51 15.69
N ASP A 226 1.42 15.22 14.80
CA ASP A 226 -0.02 15.11 14.59
C ASP A 226 -0.37 14.90 13.11
N VAL A 227 -1.50 14.25 12.86
CA VAL A 227 -2.10 14.12 11.52
C VAL A 227 -3.16 15.18 11.38
N ILE A 228 -3.06 16.03 10.37
CA ILE A 228 -4.04 17.05 10.03
C ILE A 228 -4.65 16.69 8.68
N PHE A 229 -5.95 16.46 8.66
CA PHE A 229 -6.69 16.40 7.40
C PHE A 229 -7.24 17.81 7.12
N PRO A 230 -6.88 18.40 5.96
CA PRO A 230 -7.32 19.76 5.62
C PRO A 230 -8.83 19.88 5.56
N ALA A 231 -9.37 21.01 6.02
CA ALA A 231 -10.80 21.28 6.05
C ALA A 231 -11.43 21.36 4.65
N SER A 232 -10.64 21.73 3.64
CA SER A 232 -11.03 21.69 2.22
C SER A 232 -11.30 20.25 1.74
N GLY A 233 -10.60 19.28 2.29
CA GLY A 233 -10.72 17.85 1.99
C GLY A 233 -9.38 17.17 1.76
N THR A 234 -9.39 15.85 1.79
CA THR A 234 -8.23 15.00 1.60
C THR A 234 -8.41 14.01 0.45
N VAL A 235 -7.35 13.29 0.14
CA VAL A 235 -7.31 12.21 -0.86
C VAL A 235 -7.05 10.89 -0.15
N ILE A 236 -7.72 9.84 -0.58
CA ILE A 236 -7.39 8.48 -0.18
C ILE A 236 -6.51 7.81 -1.24
N ALA A 237 -5.64 6.93 -0.80
CA ALA A 237 -4.81 6.09 -1.67
C ALA A 237 -5.12 4.61 -1.37
N PRO A 238 -6.03 4.00 -2.14
CA PRO A 238 -6.29 2.57 -2.06
C PRO A 238 -5.06 1.76 -2.45
N ARG A 239 -4.90 0.60 -1.83
CA ARG A 239 -3.75 -0.28 -2.02
C ARG A 239 -4.16 -1.53 -2.79
N PRO A 240 -4.24 -1.49 -4.14
CA PRO A 240 -4.69 -2.61 -4.94
C PRO A 240 -3.76 -3.80 -4.81
N ALA A 241 -4.34 -4.96 -4.55
CA ALA A 241 -3.73 -6.28 -4.67
C ALA A 241 -4.20 -6.93 -5.97
N MET A 242 -3.26 -7.43 -6.76
CA MET A 242 -3.46 -7.90 -8.13
C MET A 242 -2.71 -9.21 -8.34
N ILE A 243 -3.32 -10.17 -9.03
CA ILE A 243 -2.68 -11.43 -9.46
C ILE A 243 -2.19 -11.24 -10.89
N LEU A 244 -0.91 -11.56 -11.15
CA LEU A 244 -0.30 -11.40 -12.48
C LEU A 244 -0.63 -12.61 -13.37
N ASN A 245 -0.92 -12.36 -14.65
CA ASN A 245 -1.36 -13.39 -15.60
C ASN A 245 -0.27 -14.41 -15.97
N TRP A 246 0.99 -14.09 -15.76
CA TRP A 246 2.12 -15.00 -15.94
C TRP A 246 2.41 -15.88 -14.72
N SER A 247 1.72 -15.64 -13.60
CA SER A 247 1.83 -16.49 -12.42
C SER A 247 1.45 -17.94 -12.76
N LYS A 248 2.30 -18.85 -12.34
CA LYS A 248 2.03 -20.30 -12.42
C LYS A 248 1.30 -20.83 -11.18
N ASN A 249 1.15 -19.96 -10.15
CA ASN A 249 0.60 -20.26 -8.84
C ASN A 249 -0.71 -19.50 -8.59
N GLN A 250 -1.54 -19.33 -9.64
CA GLN A 250 -2.73 -18.48 -9.57
C GLN A 250 -3.74 -18.93 -8.52
N ASP A 251 -3.89 -20.23 -8.30
CA ASP A 251 -4.83 -20.74 -7.31
C ASP A 251 -4.34 -20.51 -5.87
N GLU A 252 -3.04 -20.61 -5.62
CA GLU A 252 -2.41 -20.22 -4.36
C GLU A 252 -2.50 -18.69 -4.14
N ALA A 253 -2.31 -17.91 -5.20
CA ALA A 253 -2.45 -16.47 -5.18
C ALA A 253 -3.90 -16.04 -4.84
N LYS A 254 -4.92 -16.69 -5.38
CA LYS A 254 -6.33 -16.45 -5.03
C LYS A 254 -6.59 -16.73 -3.54
N LYS A 255 -6.07 -17.85 -3.01
CA LYS A 255 -6.18 -18.18 -1.58
C LYS A 255 -5.52 -17.10 -0.71
N PHE A 256 -4.40 -16.52 -1.14
CA PHE A 256 -3.76 -15.41 -0.43
C PHE A 256 -4.61 -14.15 -0.44
N ILE A 257 -5.24 -13.80 -1.57
CA ILE A 257 -6.20 -12.67 -1.65
C ILE A 257 -7.40 -12.93 -0.71
N ASP A 258 -7.92 -14.16 -0.66
CA ASP A 258 -9.02 -14.50 0.26
C ASP A 258 -8.61 -14.35 1.72
N TYR A 259 -7.41 -14.82 2.08
CA TYR A 259 -6.87 -14.63 3.43
C TYR A 259 -6.65 -13.15 3.77
N MET A 260 -6.08 -12.38 2.84
CA MET A 260 -5.87 -10.94 2.99
C MET A 260 -7.18 -10.20 3.31
N LEU A 261 -8.29 -10.64 2.72
CA LEU A 261 -9.63 -10.07 2.91
C LEU A 261 -10.43 -10.77 4.02
N SER A 262 -9.89 -11.78 4.69
CA SER A 262 -10.53 -12.40 5.85
C SER A 262 -10.60 -11.44 7.05
N ASP A 263 -11.38 -11.80 8.07
CA ASP A 263 -11.43 -11.04 9.32
C ASP A 263 -10.05 -10.89 9.96
N GLU A 264 -9.25 -11.97 9.95
CA GLU A 264 -7.89 -11.96 10.48
C GLU A 264 -6.98 -11.03 9.68
N GLY A 265 -6.96 -11.16 8.35
CA GLY A 265 -6.16 -10.32 7.46
C GLY A 265 -6.52 -8.85 7.60
N GLN A 266 -7.80 -8.50 7.64
CA GLN A 266 -8.24 -7.11 7.75
C GLN A 266 -8.02 -6.51 9.15
N LYS A 267 -8.07 -7.31 10.21
CA LYS A 267 -7.64 -6.88 11.56
C LYS A 267 -6.13 -6.62 11.60
N MET A 268 -5.32 -7.38 10.87
CA MET A 268 -3.88 -7.09 10.73
C MET A 268 -3.66 -5.74 10.01
N VAL A 269 -4.46 -5.42 8.99
CA VAL A 269 -4.44 -4.11 8.31
C VAL A 269 -4.74 -3.00 9.32
N ALA A 270 -5.85 -3.10 10.07
CA ALA A 270 -6.24 -2.12 11.09
C ALA A 270 -5.14 -1.89 12.13
N ALA A 271 -4.49 -2.96 12.59
CA ALA A 271 -3.42 -2.90 13.59
C ALA A 271 -2.16 -2.14 13.14
N THR A 272 -2.04 -1.83 11.84
CA THR A 272 -0.96 -0.99 11.29
C THR A 272 -1.38 0.45 11.04
N TYR A 273 -2.52 0.87 11.53
CA TYR A 273 -3.16 2.16 11.26
C TYR A 273 -3.51 2.41 9.79
N LEU A 274 -3.47 1.41 8.92
CA LEU A 274 -4.16 1.48 7.63
C LEU A 274 -5.67 1.33 7.86
N MET A 275 -6.48 1.99 7.04
CA MET A 275 -7.91 1.71 7.01
C MET A 275 -8.13 0.35 6.35
N PRO A 276 -8.89 -0.57 6.96
CA PRO A 276 -9.30 -1.81 6.31
C PRO A 276 -10.02 -1.54 4.99
N ALA A 277 -9.84 -2.43 4.02
CA ALA A 277 -10.62 -2.35 2.78
C ALA A 277 -12.09 -2.72 3.00
N ARG A 278 -12.36 -3.63 3.93
CA ARG A 278 -13.71 -4.01 4.34
C ARG A 278 -14.31 -2.98 5.28
N SER A 279 -15.55 -2.59 5.02
CA SER A 279 -16.28 -1.58 5.78
C SER A 279 -16.77 -2.04 7.15
N ASP A 280 -16.80 -3.36 7.41
CA ASP A 280 -17.26 -3.97 8.66
C ASP A 280 -16.15 -4.23 9.68
N ILE A 281 -14.89 -3.92 9.36
CA ILE A 281 -13.76 -4.09 10.27
C ILE A 281 -13.45 -2.76 10.95
N PRO A 282 -13.53 -2.65 12.27
CA PRO A 282 -13.22 -1.43 13.00
C PRO A 282 -11.71 -1.19 13.04
N ALA A 283 -11.32 0.10 13.16
CA ALA A 283 -9.94 0.50 13.38
C ALA A 283 -9.88 1.65 14.41
N ASP A 284 -8.77 1.74 15.13
CA ASP A 284 -8.54 2.80 16.12
C ASP A 284 -7.99 4.07 15.45
N ARG A 285 -8.79 4.58 14.52
CA ARG A 285 -8.50 5.79 13.74
C ARG A 285 -9.74 6.22 12.94
N PRO A 286 -9.82 7.47 12.42
CA PRO A 286 -10.87 7.86 11.48
C PRO A 286 -10.88 6.95 10.23
N LEU A 287 -12.06 6.50 9.82
CA LEU A 287 -12.29 5.72 8.61
C LEU A 287 -12.67 6.62 7.43
N ILE A 288 -12.84 6.05 6.24
CA ILE A 288 -13.18 6.81 5.02
C ILE A 288 -14.45 7.65 5.22
N SER A 289 -15.45 7.11 5.91
CA SER A 289 -16.71 7.79 6.22
C SER A 289 -16.56 9.03 7.12
N ASP A 290 -15.47 9.11 7.87
CA ASP A 290 -15.20 10.21 8.80
C ASP A 290 -14.38 11.33 8.16
N LEU A 291 -13.92 11.12 6.92
CA LEU A 291 -13.07 12.05 6.19
C LEU A 291 -13.88 12.84 5.16
N LYS A 292 -13.59 14.12 5.05
CA LYS A 292 -14.02 14.89 3.90
C LYS A 292 -13.06 14.62 2.75
N LEU A 293 -13.55 13.95 1.71
CA LEU A 293 -12.75 13.68 0.51
C LEU A 293 -12.88 14.82 -0.49
N LEU A 294 -11.79 15.09 -1.22
CA LEU A 294 -11.84 15.93 -2.41
C LEU A 294 -12.57 15.18 -3.51
N ASP A 295 -13.43 15.86 -4.23
CA ASP A 295 -14.06 15.33 -5.44
C ASP A 295 -13.10 15.47 -6.63
N TYR A 296 -12.90 14.40 -7.37
CA TYR A 296 -12.03 14.37 -8.53
C TYR A 296 -12.44 13.30 -9.55
N ASP A 297 -12.17 13.57 -10.81
CA ASP A 297 -12.30 12.59 -11.87
C ASP A 297 -11.04 11.70 -11.93
N ALA A 298 -11.19 10.43 -11.61
CA ALA A 298 -10.10 9.45 -11.67
C ALA A 298 -9.45 9.39 -13.07
N SER A 299 -10.20 9.63 -14.16
CA SER A 299 -9.67 9.65 -15.52
C SER A 299 -8.72 10.84 -15.79
N ALA A 300 -8.80 11.89 -14.98
CA ALA A 300 -7.87 13.02 -15.04
C ALA A 300 -6.48 12.69 -14.48
N ILE A 301 -6.35 11.58 -13.75
CA ILE A 301 -5.15 11.21 -13.02
C ILE A 301 -4.57 9.89 -13.53
N TYR A 302 -5.40 8.84 -13.59
CA TYR A 302 -4.93 7.50 -13.93
C TYR A 302 -4.56 7.39 -15.40
N GLY A 303 -3.38 6.85 -15.66
CA GLY A 303 -2.78 6.78 -16.99
C GLY A 303 -2.05 8.07 -17.43
N LYS A 304 -1.92 9.08 -16.55
CA LYS A 304 -1.15 10.32 -16.80
C LYS A 304 0.08 10.44 -15.90
N ARG A 305 0.58 9.30 -15.41
CA ARG A 305 1.68 9.28 -14.45
C ARG A 305 2.91 10.04 -14.93
N GLU A 306 3.37 9.79 -16.14
CA GLU A 306 4.58 10.45 -16.71
C GLU A 306 4.39 11.96 -16.80
N GLU A 307 3.23 12.42 -17.27
CA GLU A 307 2.91 13.85 -17.37
C GLU A 307 2.92 14.52 -15.99
N THR A 308 2.25 13.90 -15.00
CA THR A 308 2.18 14.40 -13.62
C THR A 308 3.58 14.47 -12.99
N LEU A 309 4.37 13.41 -13.12
CA LEU A 309 5.74 13.37 -12.59
C LEU A 309 6.63 14.40 -13.24
N LYS A 310 6.51 14.59 -14.56
CA LYS A 310 7.26 15.62 -15.28
C LYS A 310 6.92 17.03 -14.78
N LYS A 311 5.63 17.35 -14.58
CA LYS A 311 5.22 18.65 -14.04
C LYS A 311 5.80 18.93 -12.66
N VAL A 312 5.81 17.94 -11.77
CA VAL A 312 6.43 18.08 -10.43
C VAL A 312 7.94 18.26 -10.55
N SER A 313 8.60 17.47 -11.38
CA SER A 313 10.05 17.61 -11.65
C SER A 313 10.40 18.99 -12.19
N ASP A 314 9.60 19.52 -13.13
CA ASP A 314 9.80 20.86 -13.69
C ASP A 314 9.63 21.96 -12.61
N ILE A 315 8.67 21.80 -11.67
CA ILE A 315 8.44 22.77 -10.58
C ILE A 315 9.59 22.74 -9.56
N PHE A 316 10.06 21.56 -9.15
CA PHE A 316 11.03 21.42 -8.07
C PHE A 316 12.49 21.29 -8.54
N GLY A 317 12.73 21.23 -9.85
CA GLY A 317 14.07 21.10 -10.42
C GLY A 317 14.73 19.74 -10.10
N THR A 318 13.94 18.69 -9.96
CA THR A 318 14.41 17.33 -9.68
C THR A 318 14.44 16.54 -10.98
N ASN A 319 15.57 16.47 -11.67
CA ASN A 319 15.80 15.66 -12.88
C ASN A 319 16.45 14.32 -12.55
#